data_473bc5e91029fc2b75ca4ffab4675aef
#
_entry.id   473bc5e91029fc2b75ca4ffab4675aef
#
_cell.length_a   1.000
_cell.length_b   1.000
_cell.length_c   1.000
_cell.angle_alpha   90.00
_cell.angle_beta   90.00
_cell.angle_gamma   90.00
#
_symmetry.space_group_name_H-M   'P 1'
#
loop_
_entity.id
_entity.type
_entity.pdbx_description
1 polymer ?
#
loop_
_entity_poly.entity_id
_entity_poly.type
_entity_poly.pdbx_seq_one_letter_code
_entity_poly.pdbx_strand_id
1 'polypeptide(L)'
;MVSVCFYFQLHQPYRLRNYSIFDIGKNNNYYHEEKNKAILDKVTKKCYLPTNKLMLDLLKQHPEFRISYSFSGVFLEQLEQYHPEVINSFCELVDTGRVEVLNETYHHSLSFIYSKPEFKEQIDLHKKKIKELFNYNPDVFRNTELIYNNELANFIENLGFKGILAEGADHVLGWRSPNFVYKPKTTDSIKLLLKNYKLSDDVAFRFSDKNWKEWPLTAPKFAQWVSAINGNGNCVNLFMDYETFGEHQWADTGIFNFMKALPTEILKHPDNNFMTPSEVIKNYKPMGELDIHSTISWADIERDLSAWLGNKIQQSAIKKLYSLEKSIKEKNNKKLVEDWRRLQNSDNFYYMCTKWFNDGDIHKYFNPFESPYDAFIAFMNIINDLELRI
;
A
#
# COMPACT_ATOMS: atom_id res chain seq x y z
N MET A 1 -4.21 13.45 -24.69
CA MET A 1 -5.15 12.56 -23.94
C MET A 1 -4.46 12.15 -22.66
N VAL A 2 -5.12 12.31 -21.52
CA VAL A 2 -4.61 11.93 -20.21
C VAL A 2 -5.52 10.86 -19.58
N SER A 3 -4.92 9.74 -19.15
CA SER A 3 -5.62 8.68 -18.43
C SER A 3 -5.42 8.84 -16.93
N VAL A 4 -6.50 8.94 -16.17
CA VAL A 4 -6.45 8.89 -14.72
C VAL A 4 -6.39 7.44 -14.27
N CYS A 5 -5.37 7.11 -13.50
CA CYS A 5 -5.13 5.78 -12.96
C CYS A 5 -5.23 5.81 -11.44
N PHE A 6 -6.37 5.34 -10.91
CA PHE A 6 -6.53 5.18 -9.46
C PHE A 6 -5.96 3.86 -8.99
N TYR A 7 -5.16 3.94 -7.94
CA TYR A 7 -4.73 2.78 -7.17
C TYR A 7 -4.95 3.03 -5.68
N PHE A 8 -5.56 2.06 -5.03
CA PHE A 8 -5.86 2.08 -3.61
C PHE A 8 -5.18 0.92 -2.89
N GLN A 9 -4.42 1.25 -1.85
CA GLN A 9 -3.86 0.29 -0.91
C GLN A 9 -4.88 -0.05 0.16
N LEU A 10 -5.03 -1.35 0.48
CA LEU A 10 -5.78 -1.83 1.63
C LEU A 10 -4.90 -2.70 2.51
N HIS A 11 -4.64 -2.22 3.70
CA HIS A 11 -3.80 -2.91 4.66
C HIS A 11 -4.25 -2.66 6.10
N GLN A 12 -4.33 -3.73 6.89
CA GLN A 12 -4.49 -3.69 8.34
C GLN A 12 -3.55 -4.73 8.95
N PRO A 13 -2.56 -4.31 9.78
CA PRO A 13 -1.63 -5.24 10.40
C PRO A 13 -2.28 -6.06 11.51
N TYR A 14 -1.69 -7.20 11.85
CA TYR A 14 -1.88 -7.80 13.15
C TYR A 14 -1.04 -7.04 14.18
N ARG A 15 -1.66 -6.15 14.93
CA ARG A 15 -0.97 -5.34 15.96
C ARG A 15 -0.55 -6.20 17.13
N LEU A 16 0.69 -6.01 17.54
CA LEU A 16 1.24 -6.72 18.70
C LEU A 16 0.63 -6.17 19.99
N ARG A 17 0.52 -7.04 21.00
CA ARG A 17 0.23 -6.62 22.37
C ARG A 17 1.50 -6.26 23.11
N ASN A 18 1.37 -5.67 24.28
CA ASN A 18 2.47 -5.48 25.21
C ASN A 18 2.92 -6.86 25.73
N TYR A 19 3.86 -7.49 24.98
CA TYR A 19 4.44 -8.78 25.33
C TYR A 19 5.67 -8.56 26.21
N SER A 20 5.58 -8.97 27.46
CA SER A 20 6.61 -8.72 28.46
C SER A 20 7.62 -9.88 28.56
N ILE A 21 8.73 -9.63 29.24
CA ILE A 21 9.71 -10.68 29.56
C ILE A 21 9.11 -11.85 30.38
N PHE A 22 8.04 -11.59 31.13
CA PHE A 22 7.35 -12.59 31.93
C PHE A 22 6.43 -13.51 31.09
N ASP A 23 6.15 -13.15 29.86
CA ASP A 23 5.36 -13.94 28.92
C ASP A 23 6.20 -14.98 28.18
N ILE A 24 7.52 -14.75 28.05
CA ILE A 24 8.47 -15.59 27.31
C ILE A 24 8.44 -17.03 27.87
N GLY A 25 8.24 -18.00 26.96
CA GLY A 25 8.16 -19.43 27.28
C GLY A 25 6.86 -19.86 27.98
N LYS A 26 5.91 -18.96 28.22
CA LYS A 26 4.63 -19.26 28.88
C LYS A 26 3.45 -19.28 27.92
N ASN A 27 3.44 -18.38 26.95
CA ASN A 27 2.38 -18.30 25.94
C ASN A 27 2.92 -17.68 24.66
N ASN A 28 2.31 -18.01 23.54
CA ASN A 28 2.62 -17.48 22.21
C ASN A 28 1.49 -16.58 21.66
N ASN A 29 0.73 -15.94 22.54
CA ASN A 29 -0.27 -14.96 22.17
C ASN A 29 0.39 -13.59 21.97
N TYR A 30 0.84 -13.30 20.74
CA TYR A 30 1.59 -12.10 20.41
C TYR A 30 0.72 -10.92 20.01
N TYR A 31 -0.53 -11.16 19.59
CA TYR A 31 -1.38 -10.18 18.93
C TYR A 31 -2.49 -9.68 19.84
N HIS A 32 -2.85 -8.42 19.66
CA HIS A 32 -3.96 -7.79 20.39
C HIS A 32 -5.26 -7.98 19.62
N GLU A 33 -5.85 -9.17 19.69
CA GLU A 33 -7.01 -9.57 18.90
C GLU A 33 -8.20 -8.62 19.03
N GLU A 34 -8.57 -8.24 20.26
CA GLU A 34 -9.68 -7.33 20.51
C GLU A 34 -9.47 -5.96 19.85
N LYS A 35 -8.26 -5.40 19.94
CA LYS A 35 -7.91 -4.12 19.33
C LYS A 35 -7.93 -4.21 17.81
N ASN A 36 -7.38 -5.30 17.24
CA ASN A 36 -7.40 -5.54 15.80
C ASN A 36 -8.82 -5.62 15.27
N LYS A 37 -9.69 -6.40 15.95
CA LYS A 37 -11.09 -6.50 15.61
C LYS A 37 -11.81 -5.15 15.73
N ALA A 38 -11.65 -4.43 16.85
CA ALA A 38 -12.31 -3.14 17.08
C ALA A 38 -11.92 -2.08 16.01
N ILE A 39 -10.65 -2.04 15.60
CA ILE A 39 -10.20 -1.16 14.53
C ILE A 39 -10.81 -1.57 13.20
N LEU A 40 -10.80 -2.86 12.89
CA LEU A 40 -11.37 -3.38 11.65
C LEU A 40 -12.87 -3.11 11.58
N ASP A 41 -13.62 -3.35 12.67
CA ASP A 41 -15.06 -3.02 12.80
C ASP A 41 -15.33 -1.53 12.49
N LYS A 42 -14.50 -0.65 13.07
CA LYS A 42 -14.60 0.80 12.86
C LYS A 42 -14.36 1.19 11.42
N VAL A 43 -13.26 0.72 10.83
CA VAL A 43 -12.87 1.08 9.46
C VAL A 43 -13.82 0.44 8.44
N THR A 44 -14.29 -0.78 8.67
CA THR A 44 -15.33 -1.42 7.84
C THR A 44 -16.57 -0.55 7.73
N LYS A 45 -17.05 -0.04 8.87
CA LYS A 45 -18.27 0.79 8.93
C LYS A 45 -18.08 2.18 8.33
N LYS A 46 -16.90 2.80 8.56
CA LYS A 46 -16.65 4.19 8.13
C LYS A 46 -16.11 4.31 6.71
N CYS A 47 -15.31 3.35 6.28
CA CYS A 47 -14.60 3.37 5.01
C CYS A 47 -15.06 2.26 4.07
N TYR A 48 -14.76 0.98 4.35
CA TYR A 48 -14.82 -0.07 3.33
C TYR A 48 -16.20 -0.24 2.71
N LEU A 49 -17.24 -0.49 3.51
CA LEU A 49 -18.58 -0.71 2.97
C LEU A 49 -19.18 0.53 2.29
N PRO A 50 -19.15 1.75 2.89
CA PRO A 50 -19.69 2.92 2.21
C PRO A 50 -18.91 3.28 0.94
N THR A 51 -17.60 3.14 0.94
CA THR A 51 -16.78 3.44 -0.24
C THR A 51 -16.98 2.40 -1.33
N ASN A 52 -17.04 1.10 -1.01
CA ASN A 52 -17.31 0.05 -1.99
C ASN A 52 -18.68 0.25 -2.66
N LYS A 53 -19.70 0.64 -1.88
CA LYS A 53 -21.01 0.99 -2.45
C LYS A 53 -20.90 2.16 -3.42
N LEU A 54 -20.21 3.23 -3.04
CA LEU A 54 -20.00 4.39 -3.89
C LEU A 54 -19.25 4.00 -5.18
N MET A 55 -18.15 3.25 -5.06
CA MET A 55 -17.35 2.82 -6.22
C MET A 55 -18.15 1.93 -7.17
N LEU A 56 -18.98 1.01 -6.63
CA LEU A 56 -19.85 0.16 -7.44
C LEU A 56 -20.88 0.98 -8.21
N ASP A 57 -21.49 1.98 -7.55
CA ASP A 57 -22.43 2.89 -8.19
C ASP A 57 -21.76 3.69 -9.31
N LEU A 58 -20.52 4.19 -9.08
CA LEU A 58 -19.74 4.90 -10.08
C LEU A 58 -19.33 4.02 -11.26
N LEU A 59 -18.92 2.78 -11.01
CA LEU A 59 -18.60 1.81 -12.07
C LEU A 59 -19.82 1.48 -12.92
N LYS A 60 -21.03 1.42 -12.32
CA LYS A 60 -22.29 1.23 -13.05
C LYS A 60 -22.70 2.48 -13.85
N GLN A 61 -22.52 3.66 -13.28
CA GLN A 61 -22.92 4.92 -13.88
C GLN A 61 -21.98 5.36 -15.02
N HIS A 62 -20.68 5.08 -14.90
CA HIS A 62 -19.65 5.51 -15.84
C HIS A 62 -18.93 4.29 -16.43
N PRO A 63 -19.27 3.84 -17.64
CA PRO A 63 -18.63 2.68 -18.29
C PRO A 63 -17.10 2.84 -18.50
N GLU A 64 -16.62 4.07 -18.59
CA GLU A 64 -15.21 4.42 -18.75
C GLU A 64 -14.44 4.40 -17.43
N PHE A 65 -15.13 4.45 -16.27
CA PHE A 65 -14.48 4.51 -14.98
C PHE A 65 -13.71 3.22 -14.66
N ARG A 66 -12.48 3.37 -14.20
CA ARG A 66 -11.54 2.28 -13.86
C ARG A 66 -10.87 2.59 -12.54
N ILE A 67 -10.67 1.57 -11.73
CA ILE A 67 -9.93 1.64 -10.46
C ILE A 67 -9.07 0.40 -10.27
N SER A 68 -8.12 0.47 -9.36
CA SER A 68 -7.30 -0.68 -9.00
C SER A 68 -7.03 -0.75 -7.50
N TYR A 69 -6.83 -1.95 -7.01
CA TYR A 69 -6.57 -2.23 -5.60
C TYR A 69 -5.36 -3.13 -5.42
N SER A 70 -4.67 -3.02 -4.28
CA SER A 70 -3.97 -4.15 -3.68
C SER A 70 -4.44 -4.37 -2.25
N PHE A 71 -4.44 -5.63 -1.85
CA PHE A 71 -4.89 -6.08 -0.53
C PHE A 71 -3.76 -6.86 0.11
N SER A 72 -3.24 -6.44 1.26
CA SER A 72 -2.30 -7.33 1.92
C SER A 72 -2.98 -8.64 2.35
N GLY A 73 -2.24 -9.75 2.32
CA GLY A 73 -2.78 -11.05 2.71
C GLY A 73 -3.30 -11.08 4.15
N VAL A 74 -2.58 -10.42 5.05
CA VAL A 74 -2.97 -10.30 6.47
C VAL A 74 -4.25 -9.47 6.67
N PHE A 75 -4.53 -8.52 5.80
CA PHE A 75 -5.82 -7.82 5.79
C PHE A 75 -6.95 -8.75 5.36
N LEU A 76 -6.74 -9.50 4.27
CA LEU A 76 -7.73 -10.45 3.78
C LEU A 76 -8.03 -11.55 4.80
N GLU A 77 -7.02 -12.07 5.53
CA GLU A 77 -7.24 -13.02 6.64
C GLU A 77 -8.16 -12.44 7.73
N GLN A 78 -7.93 -11.20 8.13
CA GLN A 78 -8.75 -10.55 9.14
C GLN A 78 -10.18 -10.30 8.64
N LEU A 79 -10.36 -9.97 7.35
CA LEU A 79 -11.69 -9.86 6.75
C LEU A 79 -12.42 -11.21 6.69
N GLU A 80 -11.75 -12.27 6.29
CA GLU A 80 -12.34 -13.62 6.30
C GLU A 80 -12.84 -14.02 7.68
N GLN A 81 -12.10 -13.64 8.71
CA GLN A 81 -12.43 -13.98 10.09
C GLN A 81 -13.57 -13.13 10.66
N TYR A 82 -13.59 -11.83 10.37
CA TYR A 82 -14.46 -10.89 11.08
C TYR A 82 -15.50 -10.19 10.19
N HIS A 83 -15.21 -9.99 8.89
CA HIS A 83 -16.02 -9.19 7.97
C HIS A 83 -16.07 -9.76 6.55
N PRO A 84 -16.52 -11.02 6.36
CA PRO A 84 -16.60 -11.62 5.03
C PRO A 84 -17.49 -10.84 4.06
N GLU A 85 -18.44 -10.04 4.55
CA GLU A 85 -19.28 -9.16 3.74
C GLU A 85 -18.47 -8.07 3.01
N VAL A 86 -17.34 -7.65 3.57
CA VAL A 86 -16.43 -6.69 2.91
C VAL A 86 -15.75 -7.36 1.71
N ILE A 87 -15.30 -8.63 1.86
CA ILE A 87 -14.73 -9.39 0.73
C ILE A 87 -15.77 -9.53 -0.38
N ASN A 88 -17.00 -9.90 -0.04
CA ASN A 88 -18.09 -10.02 -1.02
C ASN A 88 -18.31 -8.70 -1.77
N SER A 89 -18.28 -7.57 -1.08
CA SER A 89 -18.43 -6.25 -1.71
C SER A 89 -17.27 -5.90 -2.65
N PHE A 90 -16.03 -6.35 -2.36
CA PHE A 90 -14.91 -6.23 -3.29
C PHE A 90 -15.03 -7.19 -4.48
N CYS A 91 -15.54 -8.41 -4.29
CA CYS A 91 -15.84 -9.32 -5.40
C CYS A 91 -16.83 -8.69 -6.38
N GLU A 92 -17.90 -8.04 -5.89
CA GLU A 92 -18.85 -7.33 -6.75
C GLU A 92 -18.18 -6.22 -7.59
N LEU A 93 -17.18 -5.53 -7.02
CA LEU A 93 -16.39 -4.53 -7.76
C LEU A 93 -15.55 -5.19 -8.85
N VAL A 94 -14.82 -6.24 -8.53
CA VAL A 94 -13.96 -6.99 -9.47
C VAL A 94 -14.78 -7.62 -10.59
N ASP A 95 -15.95 -8.16 -10.29
CA ASP A 95 -16.86 -8.80 -11.24
C ASP A 95 -17.42 -7.83 -12.31
N THR A 96 -17.31 -6.52 -12.08
CA THR A 96 -17.61 -5.53 -13.12
C THR A 96 -16.67 -5.60 -14.34
N GLY A 97 -15.52 -6.27 -14.22
CA GLY A 97 -14.47 -6.32 -15.25
C GLY A 97 -13.72 -5.01 -15.46
N ARG A 98 -13.92 -4.02 -14.56
CA ARG A 98 -13.32 -2.67 -14.65
C ARG A 98 -12.45 -2.33 -13.44
N VAL A 99 -12.16 -3.32 -12.65
CA VAL A 99 -11.28 -3.24 -11.47
C VAL A 99 -10.08 -4.14 -11.66
N GLU A 100 -8.89 -3.62 -11.46
CA GLU A 100 -7.66 -4.39 -11.46
C GLU A 100 -7.22 -4.69 -10.03
N VAL A 101 -6.79 -5.92 -9.78
CA VAL A 101 -6.14 -6.30 -8.51
C VAL A 101 -4.64 -6.48 -8.75
N LEU A 102 -3.82 -5.75 -7.98
CA LEU A 102 -2.38 -5.81 -8.05
C LEU A 102 -1.82 -6.86 -7.08
N ASN A 103 -0.62 -7.36 -7.39
CA ASN A 103 0.12 -8.19 -6.47
C ASN A 103 0.99 -7.36 -5.54
N GLU A 104 1.18 -7.86 -4.30
CA GLU A 104 2.11 -7.32 -3.31
C GLU A 104 2.71 -8.44 -2.44
N THR A 105 3.47 -8.09 -1.39
CA THR A 105 3.91 -9.05 -0.38
C THR A 105 2.75 -9.43 0.54
N TYR A 106 2.54 -10.72 0.80
CA TYR A 106 1.41 -11.22 1.60
C TYR A 106 1.32 -10.59 2.98
N HIS A 107 2.45 -10.46 3.67
CA HIS A 107 2.53 -9.92 5.03
C HIS A 107 2.85 -8.43 5.09
N HIS A 108 2.79 -7.71 3.97
CA HIS A 108 3.15 -6.29 3.89
C HIS A 108 4.54 -6.02 4.48
N SER A 109 5.52 -6.77 4.00
CA SER A 109 6.84 -6.90 4.62
C SER A 109 7.94 -6.16 3.86
N LEU A 110 9.06 -5.94 4.55
CA LEU A 110 10.31 -5.43 3.96
C LEU A 110 11.22 -6.56 3.46
N SER A 111 10.67 -7.74 3.19
CA SER A 111 11.42 -8.97 2.87
C SER A 111 12.33 -8.82 1.66
N PHE A 112 11.99 -7.99 0.66
CA PHE A 112 12.86 -7.73 -0.48
C PHE A 112 14.28 -7.32 -0.07
N ILE A 113 14.42 -6.54 1.02
CA ILE A 113 15.71 -6.00 1.48
C ILE A 113 16.55 -7.06 2.18
N TYR A 114 15.92 -8.04 2.85
CA TYR A 114 16.59 -8.97 3.76
C TYR A 114 16.62 -10.42 3.28
N SER A 115 15.62 -10.87 2.52
CA SER A 115 15.52 -12.24 2.01
C SER A 115 14.74 -12.30 0.70
N LYS A 116 15.45 -12.45 -0.41
CA LYS A 116 14.83 -12.63 -1.73
C LYS A 116 14.00 -13.92 -1.84
N PRO A 117 14.42 -15.07 -1.24
CA PRO A 117 13.59 -16.28 -1.20
C PRO A 117 12.27 -16.05 -0.46
N GLU A 118 12.30 -15.45 0.74
CA GLU A 118 11.08 -15.15 1.50
C GLU A 118 10.18 -14.15 0.75
N PHE A 119 10.78 -13.13 0.13
CA PHE A 119 10.05 -12.18 -0.69
C PHE A 119 9.27 -12.86 -1.82
N LYS A 120 9.92 -13.79 -2.53
CA LYS A 120 9.27 -14.57 -3.58
C LYS A 120 8.14 -15.45 -3.02
N GLU A 121 8.36 -16.13 -1.89
CA GLU A 121 7.33 -16.95 -1.25
C GLU A 121 6.09 -16.11 -0.89
N GLN A 122 6.27 -14.89 -0.36
CA GLN A 122 5.16 -14.00 -0.04
C GLN A 122 4.40 -13.51 -1.27
N ILE A 123 5.09 -13.24 -2.39
CA ILE A 123 4.46 -12.92 -3.68
C ILE A 123 3.60 -14.10 -4.16
N ASP A 124 4.13 -15.31 -4.10
CA ASP A 124 3.41 -16.53 -4.54
C ASP A 124 2.20 -16.81 -3.65
N LEU A 125 2.34 -16.65 -2.32
CA LEU A 125 1.22 -16.75 -1.38
C LEU A 125 0.11 -15.73 -1.70
N HIS A 126 0.51 -14.50 -1.99
CA HIS A 126 -0.43 -13.44 -2.33
C HIS A 126 -1.16 -13.74 -3.64
N LYS A 127 -0.44 -14.15 -4.70
CA LYS A 127 -1.06 -14.57 -5.97
C LYS A 127 -2.11 -15.66 -5.76
N LYS A 128 -1.77 -16.64 -4.92
CA LYS A 128 -2.70 -17.74 -4.60
C LYS A 128 -3.95 -17.21 -3.92
N LYS A 129 -3.79 -16.32 -2.93
CA LYS A 129 -4.92 -15.75 -2.18
C LYS A 129 -5.83 -14.90 -3.06
N ILE A 130 -5.25 -14.06 -3.93
CA ILE A 130 -6.01 -13.25 -4.89
C ILE A 130 -6.75 -14.13 -5.89
N LYS A 131 -6.12 -15.21 -6.37
CA LYS A 131 -6.79 -16.17 -7.25
C LYS A 131 -7.95 -16.89 -6.57
N GLU A 132 -7.79 -17.24 -5.30
CA GLU A 132 -8.80 -17.92 -4.48
C GLU A 132 -10.03 -17.03 -4.27
N LEU A 133 -9.82 -15.77 -3.84
CA LEU A 133 -10.91 -14.88 -3.44
C LEU A 133 -11.58 -14.17 -4.63
N PHE A 134 -10.80 -13.73 -5.61
CA PHE A 134 -11.27 -12.86 -6.69
C PHE A 134 -11.21 -13.52 -8.08
N ASN A 135 -10.77 -14.77 -8.16
CA ASN A 135 -10.50 -15.47 -9.44
C ASN A 135 -9.62 -14.64 -10.42
N TYR A 136 -8.72 -13.80 -9.88
CA TYR A 136 -7.91 -12.83 -10.61
C TYR A 136 -6.43 -13.26 -10.65
N ASN A 137 -5.73 -12.93 -11.75
CA ASN A 137 -4.29 -13.14 -11.89
C ASN A 137 -3.61 -11.78 -12.10
N PRO A 138 -2.89 -11.25 -11.11
CA PRO A 138 -2.23 -9.95 -11.22
C PRO A 138 -1.05 -9.95 -12.18
N ASP A 139 -0.98 -8.94 -13.06
CA ASP A 139 0.14 -8.69 -13.99
C ASP A 139 1.00 -7.48 -13.55
N VAL A 140 0.52 -6.68 -12.63
CA VAL A 140 1.20 -5.51 -12.08
C VAL A 140 1.52 -5.73 -10.62
N PHE A 141 2.72 -5.30 -10.21
CA PHE A 141 3.23 -5.44 -8.86
C PHE A 141 3.34 -4.09 -8.15
N ARG A 142 2.98 -4.07 -6.89
CA ARG A 142 3.21 -2.95 -5.97
C ARG A 142 3.97 -3.47 -4.75
N ASN A 143 5.17 -2.97 -4.52
CA ASN A 143 5.90 -3.35 -3.31
C ASN A 143 5.38 -2.59 -2.08
N THR A 144 5.51 -3.21 -0.91
CA THR A 144 5.24 -2.60 0.40
C THR A 144 5.73 -1.15 0.44
N GLU A 145 4.85 -0.20 0.83
CA GLU A 145 5.15 1.22 0.99
C GLU A 145 5.68 1.92 -0.28
N LEU A 146 5.36 1.40 -1.47
CA LEU A 146 5.95 1.82 -2.75
C LEU A 146 7.49 1.80 -2.74
N ILE A 147 8.08 0.97 -1.88
CA ILE A 147 9.54 0.80 -1.84
C ILE A 147 10.02 0.28 -3.19
N TYR A 148 10.96 1.01 -3.77
CA TYR A 148 11.42 0.73 -5.13
C TYR A 148 12.90 1.06 -5.31
N ASN A 149 13.58 0.26 -6.13
CA ASN A 149 14.88 0.52 -6.75
C ASN A 149 15.04 -0.34 -8.01
N ASN A 150 16.12 -0.15 -8.75
CA ASN A 150 16.41 -0.90 -9.99
C ASN A 150 16.49 -2.42 -9.77
N GLU A 151 17.08 -2.87 -8.65
CA GLU A 151 17.20 -4.29 -8.34
C GLU A 151 15.83 -4.95 -8.18
N LEU A 152 14.90 -4.26 -7.50
CA LEU A 152 13.53 -4.74 -7.37
C LEU A 152 12.84 -4.86 -8.72
N ALA A 153 12.97 -3.85 -9.58
CA ALA A 153 12.36 -3.89 -10.90
C ALA A 153 12.83 -5.10 -11.72
N ASN A 154 14.14 -5.37 -11.72
CA ASN A 154 14.71 -6.54 -12.38
C ASN A 154 14.18 -7.86 -11.76
N PHE A 155 14.10 -7.94 -10.44
CA PHE A 155 13.60 -9.13 -9.76
C PHE A 155 12.12 -9.40 -10.13
N ILE A 156 11.29 -8.36 -10.15
CA ILE A 156 9.85 -8.45 -10.46
C ILE A 156 9.62 -8.78 -11.94
N GLU A 157 10.44 -8.24 -12.85
CA GLU A 157 10.41 -8.61 -14.27
C GLU A 157 10.71 -10.11 -14.46
N ASN A 158 11.72 -10.64 -13.76
CA ASN A 158 12.08 -12.06 -13.80
C ASN A 158 10.98 -12.98 -13.23
N LEU A 159 10.08 -12.46 -12.40
CA LEU A 159 8.87 -13.17 -11.95
C LEU A 159 7.71 -13.10 -12.96
N GLY A 160 7.89 -12.39 -14.09
CA GLY A 160 6.95 -12.31 -15.20
C GLY A 160 5.94 -11.18 -15.13
N PHE A 161 6.05 -10.26 -14.16
CA PHE A 161 5.18 -9.07 -14.11
C PHE A 161 5.47 -8.10 -15.26
N LYS A 162 4.44 -7.35 -15.66
CA LYS A 162 4.48 -6.42 -16.80
C LYS A 162 4.61 -4.96 -16.36
N GLY A 163 4.25 -4.66 -15.12
CA GLY A 163 4.31 -3.32 -14.55
C GLY A 163 4.64 -3.32 -13.08
N ILE A 164 5.20 -2.21 -12.62
CA ILE A 164 5.49 -1.96 -11.22
C ILE A 164 5.15 -0.52 -10.87
N LEU A 165 4.62 -0.31 -9.66
CA LEU A 165 4.31 1.01 -9.13
C LEU A 165 5.44 1.52 -8.25
N ALA A 166 5.72 2.82 -8.29
CA ALA A 166 6.65 3.49 -7.41
C ALA A 166 6.23 4.94 -7.10
N GLU A 167 6.92 5.58 -6.16
CA GLU A 167 6.75 6.98 -5.83
C GLU A 167 7.36 7.87 -6.93
N GLY A 168 6.70 8.99 -7.25
CA GLY A 168 7.21 10.02 -8.16
C GLY A 168 8.08 11.04 -7.45
N ALA A 169 9.14 10.58 -6.78
CA ALA A 169 10.02 11.42 -5.96
C ALA A 169 10.77 12.45 -6.80
N ASP A 170 10.68 13.74 -6.44
CA ASP A 170 11.26 14.86 -7.21
C ASP A 170 12.78 14.73 -7.37
N HIS A 171 13.50 14.23 -6.35
CA HIS A 171 14.96 14.07 -6.42
C HIS A 171 15.42 12.99 -7.41
N VAL A 172 14.53 12.03 -7.74
CA VAL A 172 14.78 10.99 -8.75
C VAL A 172 14.35 11.47 -10.13
N LEU A 173 13.21 12.13 -10.21
CA LEU A 173 12.66 12.63 -11.46
C LEU A 173 13.51 13.77 -12.04
N GLY A 174 14.04 14.66 -11.19
CA GLY A 174 14.70 15.88 -11.63
C GLY A 174 13.74 16.74 -12.45
N TRP A 175 14.04 16.96 -13.72
CA TRP A 175 13.17 17.73 -14.64
C TRP A 175 12.00 16.93 -15.24
N ARG A 176 11.98 15.62 -15.03
CA ARG A 176 10.96 14.71 -15.59
C ARG A 176 9.64 14.82 -14.85
N SER A 177 8.55 14.44 -15.51
CA SER A 177 7.20 14.41 -14.93
C SER A 177 6.81 12.99 -14.51
N PRO A 178 6.11 12.79 -13.37
CA PRO A 178 5.55 11.51 -13.00
C PRO A 178 4.37 11.09 -13.90
N ASN A 179 3.90 12.00 -14.77
CA ASN A 179 2.72 11.80 -15.60
C ASN A 179 3.01 11.06 -16.92
N PHE A 180 4.13 10.34 -17.00
CA PHE A 180 4.49 9.47 -18.11
C PHE A 180 4.80 8.07 -17.61
N VAL A 181 4.65 7.10 -18.50
CA VAL A 181 5.16 5.74 -18.29
C VAL A 181 6.66 5.75 -18.53
N TYR A 182 7.40 5.07 -17.67
CA TYR A 182 8.85 4.90 -17.81
C TYR A 182 9.23 3.43 -17.94
N LYS A 183 10.48 3.17 -18.32
CA LYS A 183 11.13 1.86 -18.23
C LYS A 183 12.25 1.94 -17.19
N PRO A 184 12.34 1.01 -16.25
CA PRO A 184 13.52 0.91 -15.40
C PRO A 184 14.76 0.62 -16.27
N LYS A 185 15.89 1.29 -16.02
CA LYS A 185 17.10 1.18 -16.86
C LYS A 185 17.68 -0.24 -16.92
N THR A 186 17.50 -1.01 -15.84
CA THR A 186 18.07 -2.35 -15.68
C THR A 186 17.17 -3.48 -16.17
N THR A 187 16.09 -3.17 -16.86
CA THR A 187 15.07 -4.14 -17.29
C THR A 187 14.84 -4.06 -18.80
N ASP A 188 14.25 -5.11 -19.36
CA ASP A 188 14.00 -5.20 -20.80
C ASP A 188 12.60 -4.70 -21.17
N SER A 189 11.57 -5.07 -20.43
CA SER A 189 10.17 -4.92 -20.86
C SER A 189 9.22 -4.36 -19.79
N ILE A 190 9.51 -4.52 -18.50
CA ILE A 190 8.63 -4.06 -17.43
C ILE A 190 8.48 -2.54 -17.47
N LYS A 191 7.26 -2.07 -17.22
CA LYS A 191 6.98 -0.63 -17.22
C LYS A 191 6.77 -0.12 -15.80
N LEU A 192 7.22 1.10 -15.57
CA LEU A 192 7.19 1.78 -14.29
C LEU A 192 6.14 2.89 -14.32
N LEU A 193 5.19 2.85 -13.39
CA LEU A 193 4.18 3.87 -13.16
C LEU A 193 4.51 4.62 -11.87
N LEU A 194 4.61 5.94 -11.95
CA LEU A 194 5.02 6.80 -10.85
C LEU A 194 3.81 7.53 -10.27
N LYS A 195 3.70 7.52 -8.94
CA LYS A 195 2.68 8.29 -8.20
C LYS A 195 2.84 9.78 -8.51
N ASN A 196 1.76 10.42 -8.95
CA ASN A 196 1.68 11.87 -8.86
C ASN A 196 1.34 12.24 -7.42
N TYR A 197 2.38 12.37 -6.58
CA TYR A 197 2.18 12.57 -5.14
C TYR A 197 1.49 13.90 -4.84
N LYS A 198 1.72 14.94 -5.64
CA LYS A 198 1.11 16.26 -5.41
C LYS A 198 -0.41 16.17 -5.46
N LEU A 199 -0.96 15.60 -6.54
CA LEU A 199 -2.40 15.41 -6.69
C LEU A 199 -2.96 14.32 -5.78
N SER A 200 -2.20 13.25 -5.52
CA SER A 200 -2.63 12.21 -4.59
C SER A 200 -2.76 12.73 -3.16
N ASP A 201 -1.76 13.50 -2.71
CA ASP A 201 -1.70 14.06 -1.36
C ASP A 201 -2.71 15.22 -1.18
N ASP A 202 -3.09 15.92 -2.27
CA ASP A 202 -4.18 16.91 -2.25
C ASP A 202 -5.51 16.26 -1.83
N VAL A 203 -5.75 15.02 -2.27
CA VAL A 203 -6.95 14.27 -1.90
C VAL A 203 -6.76 13.56 -0.54
N ALA A 204 -5.61 12.90 -0.33
CA ALA A 204 -5.41 12.06 0.84
C ALA A 204 -5.20 12.85 2.13
N PHE A 205 -4.47 13.97 2.07
CA PHE A 205 -4.02 14.69 3.27
C PHE A 205 -4.53 16.12 3.35
N ARG A 206 -4.56 16.87 2.24
CA ARG A 206 -4.91 18.30 2.24
C ARG A 206 -6.40 18.58 2.09
N PHE A 207 -7.21 17.60 1.74
CA PHE A 207 -8.63 17.76 1.39
C PHE A 207 -9.43 18.50 2.46
N SER A 208 -9.23 18.19 3.73
CA SER A 208 -9.94 18.81 4.87
C SER A 208 -9.17 19.96 5.53
N ASP A 209 -7.94 20.27 5.10
CA ASP A 209 -7.14 21.34 5.66
C ASP A 209 -7.65 22.72 5.21
N LYS A 210 -8.39 23.39 6.11
CA LYS A 210 -8.95 24.73 5.85
C LYS A 210 -7.90 25.83 5.70
N ASN A 211 -6.67 25.58 6.11
CA ASN A 211 -5.55 26.54 5.96
C ASN A 211 -4.82 26.36 4.63
N TRP A 212 -5.10 25.28 3.91
CA TRP A 212 -4.53 25.07 2.59
C TRP A 212 -5.08 26.10 1.60
N LYS A 213 -4.19 26.78 0.87
CA LYS A 213 -4.56 27.88 -0.06
C LYS A 213 -5.57 27.46 -1.15
N GLU A 214 -5.62 26.18 -1.49
CA GLU A 214 -6.53 25.62 -2.48
C GLU A 214 -7.83 25.07 -1.87
N TRP A 215 -8.02 25.19 -0.56
CA TRP A 215 -9.27 24.78 0.09
C TRP A 215 -10.43 25.70 -0.31
N PRO A 216 -11.66 25.20 -0.55
CA PRO A 216 -12.02 23.80 -0.60
C PRO A 216 -11.62 23.14 -1.94
N LEU A 217 -11.19 21.88 -1.87
CA LEU A 217 -10.96 21.08 -3.07
C LEU A 217 -12.31 20.54 -3.58
N THR A 218 -12.69 20.98 -4.79
CA THR A 218 -13.92 20.52 -5.44
C THR A 218 -13.60 19.64 -6.65
N ALA A 219 -14.53 18.76 -7.04
CA ALA A 219 -14.32 17.87 -8.18
C ALA A 219 -14.09 18.63 -9.52
N PRO A 220 -14.80 19.74 -9.83
CA PRO A 220 -14.48 20.55 -11.01
C PRO A 220 -13.07 21.13 -11.00
N LYS A 221 -12.62 21.66 -9.83
CA LYS A 221 -11.27 22.21 -9.66
C LYS A 221 -10.19 21.14 -9.88
N PHE A 222 -10.36 19.98 -9.27
CA PHE A 222 -9.44 18.87 -9.44
C PHE A 222 -9.40 18.35 -10.89
N ALA A 223 -10.56 18.25 -11.54
CA ALA A 223 -10.67 17.87 -12.95
C ALA A 223 -9.95 18.88 -13.87
N GLN A 224 -9.99 20.18 -13.56
CA GLN A 224 -9.20 21.19 -14.29
C GLN A 224 -7.71 20.96 -14.15
N TRP A 225 -7.22 20.61 -12.94
CA TRP A 225 -5.79 20.30 -12.72
C TRP A 225 -5.35 19.06 -13.49
N VAL A 226 -6.19 18.02 -13.52
CA VAL A 226 -5.94 16.83 -14.35
C VAL A 226 -5.92 17.21 -15.84
N SER A 227 -6.88 18.00 -16.29
CA SER A 227 -6.99 18.41 -17.70
C SER A 227 -5.81 19.28 -18.16
N ALA A 228 -5.23 20.07 -17.25
CA ALA A 228 -4.04 20.88 -17.56
C ALA A 228 -2.78 20.04 -17.88
N ILE A 229 -2.79 18.74 -17.60
CA ILE A 229 -1.70 17.81 -17.93
C ILE A 229 -1.79 17.35 -19.40
N ASN A 230 -2.93 17.51 -20.07
CA ASN A 230 -3.06 17.17 -21.49
C ASN A 230 -2.00 17.88 -22.33
N GLY A 231 -1.33 17.13 -23.20
CA GLY A 231 -0.19 17.60 -24.00
C GLY A 231 1.16 17.52 -23.27
N ASN A 232 1.18 17.33 -21.94
CA ASN A 232 2.41 17.21 -21.15
C ASN A 232 2.39 16.01 -20.21
N GLY A 233 1.62 15.01 -20.52
CA GLY A 233 1.51 13.74 -19.80
C GLY A 233 0.59 12.76 -20.52
N ASN A 234 0.75 11.47 -20.22
CA ASN A 234 -0.07 10.38 -20.73
C ASN A 234 -0.99 9.81 -19.66
N CYS A 235 -0.54 9.82 -18.40
CA CYS A 235 -1.32 9.27 -17.30
C CYS A 235 -1.11 10.11 -16.03
N VAL A 236 -2.13 10.15 -15.20
CA VAL A 236 -2.08 10.73 -13.84
C VAL A 236 -2.33 9.60 -12.86
N ASN A 237 -1.28 9.16 -12.20
CA ASN A 237 -1.33 8.05 -11.26
C ASN A 237 -1.66 8.58 -9.86
N LEU A 238 -2.90 8.35 -9.41
CA LEU A 238 -3.41 8.75 -8.11
C LEU A 238 -3.36 7.54 -7.17
N PHE A 239 -2.27 7.42 -6.42
CA PHE A 239 -2.03 6.30 -5.51
C PHE A 239 -2.20 6.76 -4.06
N MET A 240 -3.03 6.08 -3.31
CA MET A 240 -3.33 6.41 -1.91
C MET A 240 -3.91 5.21 -1.16
N ASP A 241 -3.95 5.33 0.15
CA ASP A 241 -4.68 4.38 0.98
C ASP A 241 -6.18 4.52 0.76
N TYR A 242 -6.88 3.39 0.73
CA TYR A 242 -8.33 3.39 0.56
C TYR A 242 -9.06 4.01 1.75
N GLU A 243 -8.43 3.92 2.92
CA GLU A 243 -8.84 4.56 4.16
C GLU A 243 -8.92 6.09 4.07
N THR A 244 -8.39 6.69 3.00
CA THR A 244 -8.63 8.09 2.63
C THR A 244 -10.12 8.41 2.66
N PHE A 245 -10.98 7.49 2.18
CA PHE A 245 -12.43 7.71 2.08
C PHE A 245 -13.16 7.22 3.33
N GLY A 246 -13.35 8.09 4.29
CA GLY A 246 -14.17 7.86 5.49
C GLY A 246 -13.40 7.66 6.79
N GLU A 247 -12.11 7.30 6.74
CA GLU A 247 -11.30 7.17 7.94
C GLU A 247 -10.27 8.31 8.07
N HIS A 248 -9.44 8.60 7.05
CA HIS A 248 -8.52 9.75 7.08
C HIS A 248 -9.26 11.05 6.78
N GLN A 249 -10.09 11.04 5.75
CA GLN A 249 -11.01 12.12 5.44
C GLN A 249 -12.43 11.66 5.82
N TRP A 250 -12.95 12.20 6.90
CA TRP A 250 -14.26 11.79 7.43
C TRP A 250 -15.40 12.18 6.49
N ALA A 251 -16.54 11.53 6.63
CA ALA A 251 -17.69 11.76 5.75
C ALA A 251 -18.18 13.23 5.75
N ASP A 252 -18.08 13.92 6.88
CA ASP A 252 -18.47 15.34 7.04
C ASP A 252 -17.54 16.33 6.34
N THR A 253 -16.32 15.90 5.94
CA THR A 253 -15.43 16.72 5.10
C THR A 253 -15.93 16.89 3.67
N GLY A 254 -16.90 16.06 3.24
CA GLY A 254 -17.43 16.04 1.88
C GLY A 254 -16.65 15.15 0.90
N ILE A 255 -15.69 14.34 1.37
CA ILE A 255 -14.85 13.48 0.53
C ILE A 255 -15.67 12.52 -0.35
N PHE A 256 -16.76 11.95 0.17
CA PHE A 256 -17.64 11.08 -0.60
C PHE A 256 -18.36 11.84 -1.72
N ASN A 257 -18.82 13.08 -1.46
CA ASN A 257 -19.45 13.92 -2.48
C ASN A 257 -18.43 14.33 -3.56
N PHE A 258 -17.21 14.63 -3.15
CA PHE A 258 -16.09 14.87 -4.08
C PHE A 258 -15.88 13.65 -5.00
N MET A 259 -15.70 12.47 -4.43
CA MET A 259 -15.45 11.25 -5.22
C MET A 259 -16.66 10.89 -6.11
N LYS A 260 -17.88 11.09 -5.62
CA LYS A 260 -19.11 10.86 -6.41
C LYS A 260 -19.17 11.73 -7.66
N ALA A 261 -18.73 12.98 -7.58
CA ALA A 261 -18.77 13.93 -8.71
C ALA A 261 -17.57 13.79 -9.64
N LEU A 262 -16.44 13.31 -9.12
CA LEU A 262 -15.16 13.38 -9.81
C LEU A 262 -15.12 12.68 -11.18
N PRO A 263 -15.65 11.46 -11.37
CA PRO A 263 -15.63 10.82 -12.68
C PRO A 263 -16.39 11.63 -13.74
N THR A 264 -17.56 12.17 -13.40
CA THR A 264 -18.33 13.04 -14.30
C THR A 264 -17.52 14.28 -14.70
N GLU A 265 -16.87 14.94 -13.74
CA GLU A 265 -16.10 16.17 -14.01
C GLU A 265 -14.87 15.90 -14.87
N ILE A 266 -14.15 14.80 -14.64
CA ILE A 266 -13.00 14.40 -15.45
C ILE A 266 -13.42 14.08 -16.88
N LEU A 267 -14.51 13.34 -17.07
CA LEU A 267 -15.01 12.92 -18.38
C LEU A 267 -15.67 14.05 -19.21
N LYS A 268 -15.91 15.23 -18.64
CA LYS A 268 -16.33 16.41 -19.40
C LYS A 268 -15.29 16.85 -20.43
N HIS A 269 -14.01 16.59 -20.16
CA HIS A 269 -12.95 16.88 -21.12
C HIS A 269 -12.78 15.67 -22.05
N PRO A 270 -12.94 15.85 -23.38
CA PRO A 270 -12.98 14.72 -24.33
C PRO A 270 -11.68 13.93 -24.43
N ASP A 271 -10.55 14.53 -24.04
CA ASP A 271 -9.24 13.88 -24.03
C ASP A 271 -8.89 13.19 -22.70
N ASN A 272 -9.79 13.21 -21.73
CA ASN A 272 -9.60 12.51 -20.46
C ASN A 272 -10.33 11.17 -20.45
N ASN A 273 -9.71 10.19 -19.82
CA ASN A 273 -10.33 8.90 -19.58
C ASN A 273 -9.78 8.29 -18.27
N PHE A 274 -10.26 7.08 -17.94
CA PHE A 274 -9.73 6.28 -16.85
C PHE A 274 -9.11 5.01 -17.41
N MET A 275 -8.00 4.58 -16.80
CA MET A 275 -7.34 3.32 -17.10
C MET A 275 -6.84 2.65 -15.83
N THR A 276 -6.85 1.31 -15.84
CA THR A 276 -6.12 0.55 -14.84
C THR A 276 -4.61 0.58 -15.12
N PRO A 277 -3.74 0.23 -14.16
CA PRO A 277 -2.30 0.10 -14.40
C PRO A 277 -1.96 -0.78 -15.60
N SER A 278 -2.59 -1.93 -15.76
CA SER A 278 -2.39 -2.82 -16.91
C SER A 278 -2.81 -2.18 -18.25
N GLU A 279 -3.91 -1.44 -18.26
CA GLU A 279 -4.34 -0.70 -19.44
C GLU A 279 -3.34 0.42 -19.78
N VAL A 280 -2.84 1.16 -18.78
CA VAL A 280 -1.81 2.22 -18.98
C VAL A 280 -0.55 1.62 -19.56
N ILE A 281 0.00 0.55 -18.99
CA ILE A 281 1.23 -0.06 -19.51
C ILE A 281 1.06 -0.70 -20.89
N LYS A 282 -0.15 -1.12 -21.26
CA LYS A 282 -0.46 -1.65 -22.59
C LYS A 282 -0.54 -0.54 -23.64
N ASN A 283 -1.18 0.57 -23.29
CA ASN A 283 -1.51 1.62 -24.26
C ASN A 283 -0.40 2.63 -24.48
N TYR A 284 0.45 2.89 -23.46
CA TYR A 284 1.49 3.90 -23.57
C TYR A 284 2.89 3.29 -23.66
N LYS A 285 3.68 3.83 -24.59
CA LYS A 285 5.13 3.53 -24.67
C LYS A 285 5.85 4.29 -23.56
N PRO A 286 6.95 3.74 -23.01
CA PRO A 286 7.79 4.48 -22.10
C PRO A 286 8.32 5.76 -22.74
N MET A 287 8.25 6.88 -22.00
CA MET A 287 8.81 8.17 -22.44
C MET A 287 10.35 8.14 -22.41
N GLY A 288 10.90 7.28 -21.58
CA GLY A 288 12.35 7.10 -21.43
C GLY A 288 12.67 6.12 -20.32
N GLU A 289 13.95 6.03 -20.02
CA GLU A 289 14.45 5.20 -18.93
C GLU A 289 14.63 6.00 -17.66
N LEU A 290 14.36 5.36 -16.51
CA LEU A 290 14.68 5.87 -15.19
C LEU A 290 15.68 4.94 -14.50
N ASP A 291 16.68 5.58 -13.90
CA ASP A 291 17.79 4.94 -13.19
C ASP A 291 17.69 5.28 -11.71
N ILE A 292 17.16 4.36 -10.91
CA ILE A 292 16.88 4.56 -9.48
C ILE A 292 17.74 3.61 -8.67
N HIS A 293 18.95 4.06 -8.33
CA HIS A 293 19.93 3.28 -7.54
C HIS A 293 19.63 3.28 -6.05
N SER A 294 19.27 4.45 -5.52
CA SER A 294 18.88 4.60 -4.11
C SER A 294 17.45 4.15 -3.93
N THR A 295 17.19 3.38 -2.87
CA THR A 295 15.84 2.91 -2.58
C THR A 295 14.96 4.08 -2.17
N ILE A 296 13.84 4.23 -2.86
CA ILE A 296 12.79 5.21 -2.57
C ILE A 296 11.55 4.55 -1.98
N SER A 297 10.70 5.33 -1.34
CA SER A 297 9.37 4.94 -0.85
C SER A 297 8.40 6.12 -0.93
N TRP A 298 7.15 5.93 -0.55
CA TRP A 298 6.19 7.05 -0.46
C TRP A 298 6.13 7.71 0.92
N ALA A 299 6.89 7.18 1.89
CA ALA A 299 6.85 7.67 3.26
C ALA A 299 7.68 8.94 3.46
N ASP A 300 7.15 9.82 4.28
CA ASP A 300 7.74 11.08 4.75
C ASP A 300 8.21 12.02 3.61
N ILE A 301 8.86 13.09 3.96
CA ILE A 301 9.41 14.07 3.00
C ILE A 301 10.65 13.49 2.31
N GLU A 302 11.43 12.68 3.01
CA GLU A 302 12.68 12.11 2.51
C GLU A 302 12.46 11.09 1.39
N ARG A 303 11.30 10.47 1.32
CA ARG A 303 10.97 9.45 0.32
C ARG A 303 11.99 8.32 0.27
N ASP A 304 12.49 7.89 1.43
CA ASP A 304 13.50 6.84 1.60
C ASP A 304 13.02 5.73 2.57
N LEU A 305 13.95 4.97 3.14
CA LEU A 305 13.65 3.88 4.08
C LEU A 305 13.69 4.30 5.56
N SER A 306 13.95 5.57 5.86
CA SER A 306 14.24 6.00 7.23
C SER A 306 13.03 5.89 8.17
N ALA A 307 11.82 5.80 7.66
CA ALA A 307 10.61 5.51 8.44
C ALA A 307 10.67 4.13 9.11
N TRP A 308 11.33 3.15 8.50
CA TRP A 308 11.42 1.76 8.99
C TRP A 308 12.82 1.33 9.43
N LEU A 309 13.87 2.00 8.96
CA LEU A 309 15.27 1.61 9.14
C LEU A 309 16.16 2.78 9.58
N GLY A 310 15.56 3.90 10.01
CA GLY A 310 16.25 5.16 10.29
C GLY A 310 17.06 5.16 11.59
N ASN A 311 16.77 4.26 12.53
CA ASN A 311 17.43 4.22 13.83
C ASN A 311 17.97 2.82 14.18
N LYS A 312 18.81 2.76 15.23
CA LYS A 312 19.48 1.52 15.62
C LYS A 312 18.53 0.44 16.15
N ILE A 313 17.44 0.82 16.82
CA ILE A 313 16.47 -0.16 17.36
C ILE A 313 15.71 -0.83 16.22
N GLN A 314 15.27 -0.08 15.21
CA GLN A 314 14.65 -0.64 13.99
C GLN A 314 15.59 -1.61 13.28
N GLN A 315 16.84 -1.18 13.04
CA GLN A 315 17.84 -2.01 12.37
C GLN A 315 18.20 -3.27 13.16
N SER A 316 18.26 -3.19 14.49
CA SER A 316 18.53 -4.34 15.35
C SER A 316 17.37 -5.34 15.31
N ALA A 317 16.14 -4.86 15.44
CA ALA A 317 14.92 -5.68 15.43
C ALA A 317 14.78 -6.46 14.13
N ILE A 318 14.86 -5.78 12.99
CA ILE A 318 14.69 -6.43 11.68
C ILE A 318 15.81 -7.42 11.35
N LYS A 319 17.05 -7.09 11.65
CA LYS A 319 18.20 -8.01 11.46
C LYS A 319 18.04 -9.26 12.31
N LYS A 320 17.63 -9.11 13.57
CA LYS A 320 17.40 -10.24 14.46
C LYS A 320 16.27 -11.12 13.95
N LEU A 321 15.15 -10.54 13.47
CA LEU A 321 14.03 -11.29 12.89
C LEU A 321 14.47 -12.16 11.72
N TYR A 322 15.17 -11.58 10.73
CA TYR A 322 15.59 -12.33 9.55
C TYR A 322 16.75 -13.30 9.82
N SER A 323 17.53 -13.10 10.90
CA SER A 323 18.55 -14.08 11.30
C SER A 323 17.96 -15.44 11.71
N LEU A 324 16.67 -15.48 12.07
CA LEU A 324 15.96 -16.70 12.47
C LEU A 324 15.39 -17.49 11.28
N GLU A 325 15.37 -16.92 10.07
CA GLU A 325 14.70 -17.49 8.89
C GLU A 325 15.07 -18.96 8.66
N LYS A 326 16.36 -19.24 8.60
CA LYS A 326 16.87 -20.58 8.30
C LYS A 326 16.38 -21.60 9.34
N SER A 327 16.60 -21.33 10.61
CA SER A 327 16.24 -22.24 11.70
C SER A 327 14.72 -22.48 11.79
N ILE A 328 13.92 -21.42 11.59
CA ILE A 328 12.46 -21.49 11.58
C ILE A 328 11.96 -22.35 10.41
N LYS A 329 12.49 -22.16 9.21
CA LYS A 329 12.10 -22.94 8.02
C LYS A 329 12.53 -24.39 8.13
N GLU A 330 13.71 -24.68 8.69
CA GLU A 330 14.21 -26.04 8.93
C GLU A 330 13.37 -26.83 9.94
N LYS A 331 12.74 -26.17 10.93
CA LYS A 331 11.81 -26.80 11.89
C LYS A 331 10.55 -27.36 11.23
N ASN A 332 10.20 -26.88 10.04
CA ASN A 332 8.99 -27.28 9.29
C ASN A 332 7.68 -27.20 10.13
N ASN A 333 7.62 -26.24 11.04
CA ASN A 333 6.44 -25.96 11.88
C ASN A 333 5.66 -24.80 11.28
N LYS A 334 4.50 -25.08 10.68
CA LYS A 334 3.66 -24.08 9.99
C LYS A 334 3.28 -22.90 10.88
N LYS A 335 2.94 -23.15 12.15
CA LYS A 335 2.56 -22.08 13.08
C LYS A 335 3.74 -21.17 13.41
N LEU A 336 4.93 -21.74 13.60
CA LEU A 336 6.14 -20.96 13.86
C LEU A 336 6.54 -20.11 12.65
N VAL A 337 6.42 -20.65 11.42
CA VAL A 337 6.67 -19.90 10.19
C VAL A 337 5.66 -18.76 10.04
N GLU A 338 4.38 -19.01 10.34
CA GLU A 338 3.33 -17.97 10.27
C GLU A 338 3.56 -16.86 11.29
N ASP A 339 3.88 -17.20 12.55
CA ASP A 339 4.20 -16.23 13.58
C ASP A 339 5.40 -15.35 13.16
N TRP A 340 6.46 -15.95 12.62
CA TRP A 340 7.62 -15.24 12.10
C TRP A 340 7.28 -14.34 10.90
N ARG A 341 6.43 -14.81 9.98
CA ARG A 341 5.99 -14.02 8.83
C ARG A 341 5.16 -12.81 9.21
N ARG A 342 4.23 -12.96 10.14
CA ARG A 342 3.42 -11.83 10.65
C ARG A 342 4.27 -10.77 11.34
N LEU A 343 5.39 -11.14 11.96
CA LEU A 343 6.33 -10.18 12.55
C LEU A 343 7.10 -9.38 11.49
N GLN A 344 7.17 -9.82 10.24
CA GLN A 344 7.84 -9.11 9.15
C GLN A 344 7.07 -7.89 8.66
N ASN A 345 5.83 -7.71 9.10
CA ASN A 345 5.00 -6.56 8.72
C ASN A 345 5.74 -5.24 8.97
N SER A 346 5.72 -4.34 7.97
CA SER A 346 6.44 -3.05 8.02
C SER A 346 6.00 -2.17 9.19
N ASP A 347 4.72 -2.20 9.57
CA ASP A 347 4.20 -1.41 10.68
C ASP A 347 4.91 -1.68 12.00
N ASN A 348 5.36 -2.92 12.25
CA ASN A 348 6.09 -3.24 13.47
C ASN A 348 7.39 -2.43 13.59
N PHE A 349 8.05 -2.15 12.46
CA PHE A 349 9.26 -1.33 12.42
C PHE A 349 8.92 0.16 12.40
N TYR A 350 7.84 0.53 11.76
CA TYR A 350 7.33 1.90 11.73
C TYR A 350 6.98 2.39 13.15
N TYR A 351 6.36 1.56 14.00
CA TYR A 351 6.08 1.87 15.40
C TYR A 351 7.35 2.11 16.25
N MET A 352 8.52 1.67 15.79
CA MET A 352 9.82 1.92 16.41
C MET A 352 10.52 3.18 15.86
N CYS A 353 9.89 3.94 14.95
CA CYS A 353 10.44 5.16 14.38
C CYS A 353 10.53 6.25 15.46
N THR A 354 11.69 6.93 15.54
CA THR A 354 11.93 8.02 16.49
C THR A 354 11.81 9.41 15.87
N LYS A 355 11.43 9.51 14.59
CA LYS A 355 11.19 10.76 13.87
C LYS A 355 9.88 11.48 14.27
N TRP A 356 9.05 10.88 15.05
CA TRP A 356 7.68 11.29 15.40
C TRP A 356 7.52 12.73 15.88
N PHE A 357 8.56 13.29 16.45
CA PHE A 357 8.54 14.64 16.97
C PHE A 357 8.46 15.72 15.87
N ASN A 358 8.74 15.32 14.61
CA ASN A 358 8.78 16.23 13.47
C ASN A 358 7.57 16.15 12.52
N ASP A 359 6.92 14.96 12.41
CA ASP A 359 5.91 14.70 11.36
C ASP A 359 4.47 14.51 11.88
N GLY A 360 4.19 14.72 13.16
CA GLY A 360 2.84 14.79 13.72
C GLY A 360 2.13 13.45 13.92
N ASP A 361 0.78 13.49 13.85
CA ASP A 361 -0.09 12.43 14.38
C ASP A 361 -0.27 11.18 13.49
N ILE A 362 0.24 11.16 12.26
CA ILE A 362 0.07 10.04 11.33
C ILE A 362 0.65 8.74 11.93
N HIS A 363 1.83 8.82 12.54
CA HIS A 363 2.51 7.70 13.18
C HIS A 363 1.78 7.17 14.43
N LYS A 364 0.94 7.99 15.07
CA LYS A 364 0.20 7.60 16.29
C LYS A 364 -1.13 6.92 15.97
N TYR A 365 -1.63 7.12 14.79
CA TYR A 365 -3.01 6.83 14.46
C TYR A 365 -3.20 5.35 14.58
N PHE A 366 -3.13 4.42 14.72
CA PHE A 366 -3.34 2.99 14.93
C PHE A 366 -2.21 2.31 15.71
N ASN A 367 -1.25 3.07 16.23
CA ASN A 367 -0.16 2.52 17.00
C ASN A 367 -0.69 1.87 18.31
N PRO A 368 -0.34 0.61 18.60
CA PRO A 368 -0.73 -0.04 19.84
C PRO A 368 0.12 0.38 21.06
N PHE A 369 1.27 1.02 20.84
CA PHE A 369 2.27 1.34 21.85
C PHE A 369 2.31 2.82 22.21
N GLU A 370 2.73 3.13 23.43
CA GLU A 370 2.87 4.50 23.92
C GLU A 370 4.16 5.16 23.42
N SER A 371 5.21 4.35 23.20
CA SER A 371 6.49 4.84 22.70
C SER A 371 7.16 3.86 21.72
N PRO A 372 8.11 4.35 20.89
CA PRO A 372 8.93 3.50 20.02
C PRO A 372 9.73 2.45 20.80
N TYR A 373 10.09 2.75 22.05
CA TYR A 373 10.84 1.85 22.91
C TYR A 373 9.98 0.70 23.43
N ASP A 374 8.71 0.97 23.75
CA ASP A 374 7.75 -0.06 24.13
C ASP A 374 7.49 -1.03 22.99
N ALA A 375 7.35 -0.49 21.75
CA ALA A 375 7.24 -1.30 20.55
C ALA A 375 8.46 -2.21 20.37
N PHE A 376 9.66 -1.67 20.54
CA PHE A 376 10.90 -2.43 20.43
C PHE A 376 11.02 -3.51 21.51
N ILE A 377 10.72 -3.18 22.77
CA ILE A 377 10.78 -4.13 23.89
C ILE A 377 9.82 -5.30 23.67
N ALA A 378 8.56 -5.00 23.35
CA ALA A 378 7.55 -6.03 23.08
C ALA A 378 7.97 -6.92 21.90
N PHE A 379 8.43 -6.32 20.81
CA PHE A 379 8.90 -7.04 19.62
C PHE A 379 10.08 -7.95 19.92
N MET A 380 11.09 -7.46 20.66
CA MET A 380 12.27 -8.26 21.02
C MET A 380 11.94 -9.39 21.99
N ASN A 381 11.00 -9.19 22.92
CA ASN A 381 10.53 -10.27 23.78
C ASN A 381 9.83 -11.37 22.99
N ILE A 382 9.04 -11.01 21.95
CA ILE A 382 8.43 -11.98 21.04
C ILE A 382 9.51 -12.73 20.24
N ILE A 383 10.53 -12.04 19.75
CA ILE A 383 11.67 -12.68 19.07
C ILE A 383 12.37 -13.69 19.97
N ASN A 384 12.61 -13.34 21.25
CA ASN A 384 13.22 -14.25 22.22
C ASN A 384 12.33 -15.48 22.47
N ASP A 385 11.00 -15.31 22.51
CA ASP A 385 10.07 -16.44 22.62
C ASP A 385 10.12 -17.33 21.38
N LEU A 386 10.17 -16.74 20.17
CA LEU A 386 10.36 -17.52 18.93
C LEU A 386 11.66 -18.34 18.97
N GLU A 387 12.76 -17.76 19.48
CA GLU A 387 14.04 -18.49 19.62
C GLU A 387 13.93 -19.70 20.56
N LEU A 388 13.17 -19.62 21.64
CA LEU A 388 12.91 -20.76 22.51
C LEU A 388 12.08 -21.88 21.86
N ARG A 389 11.33 -21.54 20.80
CA ARG A 389 10.47 -22.49 20.07
C ARG A 389 11.18 -23.15 18.88
N ILE A 390 12.37 -22.63 18.49
CA ILE A 390 13.25 -23.22 17.48
C ILE A 390 14.03 -24.40 18.07
#